data_c566b699913cd2124f0e80e81a9a8cf6
#
_entry.id   c566b699913cd2124f0e80e81a9a8cf6
#
_cell.length_a   1.000
_cell.length_b   1.000
_cell.length_c   1.000
_cell.angle_alpha   90.00
_cell.angle_beta   90.00
_cell.angle_gamma   90.00
#
_symmetry.space_group_name_H-M   'P 1'
#
loop_
_entity.id
_entity.type
_entity.pdbx_description
1 polymer ?
#
loop_
_entity_poly.entity_id
_entity_poly.type
_entity_poly.pdbx_seq_one_letter_code
_entity_poly.pdbx_strand_id
1 'polypeptide(L)'
;MAETSSTTAGAQTLLRGLAVYNGCHDLKSIGEFTGTTRSTTHRLVTVLVEQRYLRHVPTQGYQLGAKLIEFGARALESTSLYEIAQPVLQRLARYTLDTVHLGIVEGDEVLYLEKINSQRGLEMRSRPGHRMPLAITGIGKALILNRTEEEWRTLFKTCGDETKLGAFIQNMRRYAASGFAFDLEENEPTIRCVAAPVYNARDEIVAAISVASTTTYMSLARLEELAPYVKSCAEEISAELGWGKHVRKDK
;
A
#
# COMPACT_ATOMS: atom_id res chain seq x y z
N MET A 1 24.03 -31.06 -17.15
CA MET A 1 23.13 -31.68 -16.12
C MET A 1 23.42 -31.19 -14.69
N ALA A 2 24.44 -30.37 -14.42
CA ALA A 2 24.74 -29.80 -13.08
C ALA A 2 23.97 -28.51 -12.74
N GLU A 3 23.56 -27.71 -13.72
CA GLU A 3 22.86 -26.45 -13.50
C GLU A 3 21.41 -26.57 -12.99
N THR A 4 20.70 -27.62 -13.42
CA THR A 4 19.32 -27.87 -12.98
C THR A 4 19.23 -28.24 -11.48
N SER A 5 20.25 -28.87 -10.92
CA SER A 5 20.33 -29.24 -9.50
C SER A 5 20.50 -28.04 -8.57
N SER A 6 21.28 -27.03 -8.97
CA SER A 6 21.55 -25.81 -8.20
C SER A 6 20.31 -24.89 -8.12
N THR A 7 19.61 -24.70 -9.22
CA THR A 7 18.39 -23.88 -9.28
C THR A 7 17.26 -24.46 -8.45
N THR A 8 17.09 -25.80 -8.48
CA THR A 8 16.09 -26.51 -7.68
C THR A 8 16.39 -26.39 -6.17
N ALA A 9 17.65 -26.43 -5.77
CA ALA A 9 18.05 -26.28 -4.37
C ALA A 9 17.79 -24.86 -3.84
N GLY A 10 18.04 -23.83 -4.64
CA GLY A 10 17.76 -22.44 -4.30
C GLY A 10 16.26 -22.17 -4.13
N ALA A 11 15.43 -22.63 -5.08
CA ALA A 11 13.98 -22.50 -5.02
C ALA A 11 13.39 -23.21 -3.78
N GLN A 12 13.87 -24.39 -3.45
CA GLN A 12 13.45 -25.13 -2.27
C GLN A 12 13.89 -24.47 -0.95
N THR A 13 15.00 -23.75 -0.95
CA THR A 13 15.45 -22.95 0.21
C THR A 13 14.50 -21.80 0.49
N LEU A 14 14.07 -21.07 -0.56
CA LEU A 14 13.06 -20.01 -0.45
C LEU A 14 11.71 -20.54 0.03
N LEU A 15 11.26 -21.70 -0.48
CA LEU A 15 10.01 -22.34 -0.05
C LEU A 15 9.99 -22.67 1.44
N ARG A 16 11.12 -23.06 2.05
CA ARG A 16 11.18 -23.34 3.49
C ARG A 16 11.13 -22.08 4.34
N GLY A 17 11.78 -21.00 3.91
CA GLY A 17 11.61 -19.69 4.52
C GLY A 17 10.15 -19.24 4.46
N LEU A 18 9.49 -19.46 3.33
CA LEU A 18 8.09 -19.15 3.12
C LEU A 18 7.17 -20.02 4.00
N ALA A 19 7.50 -21.30 4.24
CA ALA A 19 6.75 -22.16 5.17
C ALA A 19 6.74 -21.59 6.59
N VAL A 20 7.89 -21.15 7.10
CA VAL A 20 8.00 -20.51 8.43
C VAL A 20 7.27 -19.18 8.47
N TYR A 21 7.33 -18.38 7.43
CA TYR A 21 6.55 -17.16 7.28
C TYR A 21 5.04 -17.42 7.36
N ASN A 22 4.56 -18.54 6.77
CA ASN A 22 3.16 -18.96 6.81
C ASN A 22 2.76 -19.73 8.07
N GLY A 23 3.58 -19.72 9.12
CA GLY A 23 3.23 -20.27 10.43
C GLY A 23 3.63 -21.74 10.65
N CYS A 24 4.45 -22.32 9.79
CA CYS A 24 5.02 -23.65 10.02
C CYS A 24 6.27 -23.54 10.91
N HIS A 25 6.17 -23.97 12.17
CA HIS A 25 7.25 -23.78 13.16
C HIS A 25 8.00 -25.06 13.55
N ASP A 26 7.61 -26.21 13.02
CA ASP A 26 8.26 -27.50 13.27
C ASP A 26 8.66 -28.23 11.96
N LEU A 27 9.56 -29.20 12.07
CA LEU A 27 10.08 -29.93 10.90
C LEU A 27 8.98 -30.71 10.14
N LYS A 28 7.91 -31.11 10.81
CA LYS A 28 6.83 -31.87 10.17
C LYS A 28 6.01 -30.92 9.30
N SER A 29 5.51 -29.82 9.86
CA SER A 29 4.72 -28.83 9.14
C SER A 29 5.50 -28.16 7.99
N ILE A 30 6.80 -27.87 8.19
CA ILE A 30 7.67 -27.36 7.12
C ILE A 30 7.83 -28.41 6.00
N GLY A 31 8.02 -29.68 6.36
CA GLY A 31 8.14 -30.78 5.39
C GLY A 31 6.87 -30.98 4.58
N GLU A 32 5.72 -30.98 5.22
CA GLU A 32 4.40 -31.06 4.59
C GLU A 32 4.14 -29.89 3.63
N PHE A 33 4.41 -28.64 4.06
CA PHE A 33 4.27 -27.44 3.24
C PHE A 33 5.17 -27.49 1.98
N THR A 34 6.39 -28.01 2.12
CA THR A 34 7.38 -28.01 1.04
C THR A 34 7.41 -29.33 0.23
N GLY A 35 6.58 -30.29 0.58
CA GLY A 35 6.54 -31.62 -0.07
C GLY A 35 7.84 -32.42 0.07
N THR A 36 8.56 -32.27 1.20
CA THR A 36 9.88 -32.92 1.40
C THR A 36 9.87 -33.88 2.58
N THR A 37 10.74 -34.93 2.50
CA THR A 37 10.89 -35.89 3.60
C THR A 37 11.50 -35.22 4.83
N ARG A 38 11.20 -35.75 6.01
CA ARG A 38 11.70 -35.22 7.29
C ARG A 38 13.24 -35.08 7.33
N SER A 39 13.98 -36.06 6.78
CA SER A 39 15.44 -36.00 6.74
C SER A 39 15.97 -34.90 5.84
N THR A 40 15.36 -34.73 4.67
CA THR A 40 15.67 -33.61 3.75
C THR A 40 15.34 -32.27 4.38
N THR A 41 14.16 -32.14 4.99
CA THR A 41 13.72 -30.92 5.70
C THR A 41 14.71 -30.56 6.81
N HIS A 42 15.06 -31.53 7.67
CA HIS A 42 16.02 -31.31 8.77
C HIS A 42 17.34 -30.74 8.25
N ARG A 43 17.99 -31.43 7.27
CA ARG A 43 19.28 -31.01 6.71
C ARG A 43 19.21 -29.56 6.16
N LEU A 44 18.16 -29.21 5.45
CA LEU A 44 18.06 -27.90 4.82
C LEU A 44 17.69 -26.80 5.82
N VAL A 45 16.84 -27.10 6.81
CA VAL A 45 16.54 -26.17 7.91
C VAL A 45 17.79 -25.91 8.75
N THR A 46 18.63 -26.94 9.00
CA THR A 46 19.92 -26.77 9.70
C THR A 46 20.79 -25.74 8.98
N VAL A 47 20.98 -25.88 7.66
CA VAL A 47 21.75 -24.91 6.86
C VAL A 47 21.15 -23.50 6.94
N LEU A 48 19.81 -23.37 6.89
CA LEU A 48 19.16 -22.07 7.01
C LEU A 48 19.36 -21.43 8.39
N VAL A 49 19.42 -22.23 9.45
CA VAL A 49 19.74 -21.75 10.81
C VAL A 49 21.20 -21.32 10.91
N GLU A 50 22.14 -22.13 10.40
CA GLU A 50 23.58 -21.80 10.36
C GLU A 50 23.83 -20.48 9.60
N GLN A 51 23.13 -20.27 8.49
CA GLN A 51 23.22 -19.05 7.68
C GLN A 51 22.35 -17.90 8.19
N ARG A 52 21.67 -18.06 9.34
CA ARG A 52 20.84 -17.04 10.00
C ARG A 52 19.60 -16.63 9.22
N TYR A 53 19.16 -17.39 8.20
CA TYR A 53 17.86 -17.20 7.54
C TYR A 53 16.70 -17.66 8.42
N LEU A 54 16.90 -18.69 9.22
CA LEU A 54 16.01 -19.13 10.28
C LEU A 54 16.75 -19.06 11.64
N ARG A 55 15.98 -19.06 12.71
CA ARG A 55 16.44 -19.31 14.08
C ARG A 55 15.55 -20.34 14.73
N HIS A 56 16.11 -21.14 15.63
CA HIS A 56 15.35 -22.07 16.45
C HIS A 56 15.18 -21.52 17.85
N VAL A 57 13.93 -21.40 18.30
CA VAL A 57 13.57 -21.00 19.67
C VAL A 57 13.00 -22.22 20.38
N PRO A 58 13.58 -22.70 21.49
CA PRO A 58 13.21 -23.97 22.11
C PRO A 58 11.73 -24.18 22.38
N THR A 59 11.02 -23.11 22.73
CA THR A 59 9.57 -23.16 23.08
C THR A 59 8.64 -22.80 21.92
N GLN A 60 9.18 -22.25 20.82
CA GLN A 60 8.39 -21.68 19.72
C GLN A 60 8.74 -22.28 18.35
N GLY A 61 9.75 -23.16 18.31
CA GLY A 61 10.20 -23.78 17.06
C GLY A 61 11.00 -22.85 16.14
N TYR A 62 10.91 -23.08 14.85
CA TYR A 62 11.65 -22.30 13.85
C TYR A 62 10.96 -20.97 13.57
N GLN A 63 11.74 -19.91 13.51
CA GLN A 63 11.31 -18.55 13.20
C GLN A 63 12.22 -17.94 12.13
N LEU A 64 11.76 -16.86 11.49
CA LEU A 64 12.57 -16.09 10.56
C LEU A 64 13.79 -15.50 11.28
N GLY A 65 14.96 -15.58 10.64
CA GLY A 65 16.24 -15.18 11.20
C GLY A 65 16.68 -13.77 10.81
N ALA A 66 17.75 -13.29 11.47
CA ALA A 66 18.27 -11.93 11.30
C ALA A 66 18.74 -11.61 9.87
N LYS A 67 19.14 -12.62 9.08
CA LYS A 67 19.57 -12.42 7.69
C LYS A 67 18.48 -11.83 6.80
N LEU A 68 17.22 -12.15 7.08
CA LEU A 68 16.07 -11.57 6.37
C LEU A 68 15.84 -10.09 6.75
N ILE A 69 16.19 -9.70 7.98
CA ILE A 69 16.16 -8.29 8.40
C ILE A 69 17.22 -7.50 7.62
N GLU A 70 18.43 -8.05 7.46
CA GLU A 70 19.50 -7.43 6.66
C GLU A 70 19.06 -7.24 5.20
N PHE A 71 18.42 -8.24 4.61
CA PHE A 71 17.92 -8.15 3.24
C PHE A 71 16.78 -7.16 3.10
N GLY A 72 15.82 -7.19 4.03
CA GLY A 72 14.71 -6.24 4.05
C GLY A 72 15.18 -4.79 4.19
N ALA A 73 16.16 -4.52 5.05
CA ALA A 73 16.74 -3.19 5.20
C ALA A 73 17.36 -2.69 3.89
N ARG A 74 18.19 -3.52 3.22
CA ARG A 74 18.78 -3.16 1.92
C ARG A 74 17.73 -2.96 0.82
N ALA A 75 16.70 -3.80 0.79
CA ALA A 75 15.61 -3.63 -0.15
C ALA A 75 14.89 -2.28 0.06
N LEU A 76 14.60 -1.93 1.32
CA LEU A 76 13.97 -0.64 1.66
C LEU A 76 14.85 0.56 1.30
N GLU A 77 16.17 0.48 1.51
CA GLU A 77 17.13 1.53 1.12
C GLU A 77 17.18 1.77 -0.40
N SER A 78 17.01 0.70 -1.19
CA SER A 78 17.04 0.76 -2.65
C SER A 78 15.68 1.02 -3.29
N THR A 79 14.61 1.07 -2.51
CA THR A 79 13.25 1.19 -3.00
C THR A 79 12.79 2.65 -2.97
N SER A 80 12.57 3.23 -4.15
CA SER A 80 11.99 4.56 -4.31
C SER A 80 10.48 4.45 -4.55
N LEU A 81 9.67 5.00 -3.64
CA LEU A 81 8.22 5.12 -3.82
C LEU A 81 7.86 5.74 -5.18
N TYR A 82 8.60 6.78 -5.58
CA TYR A 82 8.37 7.46 -6.86
C TYR A 82 8.60 6.54 -8.05
N GLU A 83 9.72 5.80 -8.08
CA GLU A 83 10.06 4.88 -9.18
C GLU A 83 9.07 3.73 -9.30
N ILE A 84 8.61 3.18 -8.18
CA ILE A 84 7.57 2.14 -8.14
C ILE A 84 6.23 2.68 -8.64
N ALA A 85 5.82 3.86 -8.18
CA ALA A 85 4.52 4.41 -8.51
C ALA A 85 4.41 4.86 -9.97
N GLN A 86 5.48 5.38 -10.55
CA GLN A 86 5.51 6.01 -11.88
C GLN A 86 4.82 5.17 -13.00
N PRO A 87 5.15 3.89 -13.22
CA PRO A 87 4.54 3.10 -14.29
C PRO A 87 3.03 2.90 -14.05
N VAL A 88 2.60 2.76 -12.79
CA VAL A 88 1.20 2.58 -12.42
C VAL A 88 0.42 3.89 -12.65
N LEU A 89 0.98 5.03 -12.23
CA LEU A 89 0.38 6.36 -12.44
C LEU A 89 0.23 6.67 -13.93
N GLN A 90 1.23 6.35 -14.75
CA GLN A 90 1.18 6.54 -16.20
C GLN A 90 0.08 5.69 -16.85
N ARG A 91 -0.06 4.44 -16.43
CA ARG A 91 -1.14 3.56 -16.89
C ARG A 91 -2.51 4.09 -16.48
N LEU A 92 -2.66 4.52 -15.21
CA LEU A 92 -3.89 5.09 -14.68
C LEU A 92 -4.29 6.37 -15.44
N ALA A 93 -3.34 7.26 -15.71
CA ALA A 93 -3.57 8.49 -16.47
C ALA A 93 -4.00 8.21 -17.93
N ARG A 94 -3.36 7.23 -18.60
CA ARG A 94 -3.77 6.83 -19.95
C ARG A 94 -5.16 6.21 -19.99
N TYR A 95 -5.53 5.44 -18.98
CA TYR A 95 -6.86 4.82 -18.91
C TYR A 95 -7.97 5.84 -18.64
N THR A 96 -7.75 6.75 -17.70
CA THR A 96 -8.78 7.71 -17.27
C THR A 96 -8.84 8.97 -18.14
N LEU A 97 -7.72 9.34 -18.78
CA LEU A 97 -7.49 10.61 -19.47
C LEU A 97 -7.58 11.85 -18.55
N ASP A 98 -7.65 11.64 -17.24
CA ASP A 98 -7.78 12.67 -16.22
C ASP A 98 -6.46 12.94 -15.51
N THR A 99 -6.41 13.94 -14.65
CA THR A 99 -5.24 14.27 -13.85
C THR A 99 -5.03 13.22 -12.76
N VAL A 100 -3.82 12.68 -12.68
CA VAL A 100 -3.41 11.70 -11.66
C VAL A 100 -2.37 12.33 -10.74
N HIS A 101 -2.47 12.07 -9.44
CA HIS A 101 -1.51 12.55 -8.46
C HIS A 101 -0.96 11.40 -7.61
N LEU A 102 0.26 11.59 -7.11
CA LEU A 102 0.86 10.89 -5.97
C LEU A 102 1.14 11.92 -4.90
N GLY A 103 0.78 11.62 -3.65
CA GLY A 103 1.05 12.50 -2.51
C GLY A 103 1.34 11.72 -1.23
N ILE A 104 2.01 12.40 -0.32
CA ILE A 104 2.35 11.93 1.02
C ILE A 104 1.86 12.91 2.08
N VAL A 105 1.88 12.49 3.34
CA VAL A 105 1.66 13.39 4.47
C VAL A 105 2.95 14.14 4.78
N GLU A 106 2.86 15.45 4.91
CA GLU A 106 3.92 16.32 5.40
C GLU A 106 3.35 17.30 6.45
N GLY A 107 3.54 16.97 7.72
CA GLY A 107 2.83 17.65 8.83
C GLY A 107 1.32 17.36 8.78
N ASP A 108 0.52 18.41 8.72
CA ASP A 108 -0.95 18.32 8.62
C ASP A 108 -1.47 18.56 7.19
N GLU A 109 -0.61 18.42 6.19
CA GLU A 109 -0.93 18.67 4.79
C GLU A 109 -0.55 17.49 3.90
N VAL A 110 -1.15 17.47 2.71
CA VAL A 110 -0.69 16.64 1.58
C VAL A 110 0.48 17.36 0.92
N LEU A 111 1.59 16.68 0.71
CA LEU A 111 2.64 17.10 -0.22
C LEU A 111 2.51 16.29 -1.51
N TYR A 112 2.24 16.96 -2.63
CA TYR A 112 2.23 16.31 -3.94
C TYR A 112 3.65 15.98 -4.41
N LEU A 113 3.93 14.72 -4.67
CA LEU A 113 5.21 14.24 -5.21
C LEU A 113 5.19 14.17 -6.74
N GLU A 114 4.04 13.81 -7.33
CA GLU A 114 3.90 13.67 -8.78
C GLU A 114 2.51 14.13 -9.23
N LYS A 115 2.48 14.67 -10.44
CA LYS A 115 1.26 15.00 -11.18
C LYS A 115 1.41 14.63 -12.64
N ILE A 116 0.51 13.81 -13.14
CA ILE A 116 0.35 13.55 -14.56
C ILE A 116 -0.87 14.33 -15.04
N ASN A 117 -0.64 15.22 -16.00
CA ASN A 117 -1.69 16.10 -16.50
C ASN A 117 -2.78 15.33 -17.26
N SER A 118 -4.00 15.84 -17.20
CA SER A 118 -5.13 15.38 -17.99
C SER A 118 -4.86 15.52 -19.50
N GLN A 119 -5.34 14.56 -20.28
CA GLN A 119 -5.32 14.60 -21.74
C GLN A 119 -6.58 15.30 -22.32
N ARG A 120 -7.46 15.82 -21.46
CA ARG A 120 -8.72 16.51 -21.86
C ARG A 120 -8.56 18.02 -22.08
N GLY A 121 -7.32 18.54 -22.14
CA GLY A 121 -7.05 19.96 -22.26
C GLY A 121 -7.37 20.78 -20.99
N LEU A 122 -7.56 20.10 -19.86
CA LEU A 122 -7.82 20.70 -18.57
C LEU A 122 -6.54 20.77 -17.75
N GLU A 123 -6.16 21.95 -17.30
CA GLU A 123 -5.02 22.13 -16.41
C GLU A 123 -5.49 22.43 -14.98
N MET A 124 -5.16 21.56 -14.05
CA MET A 124 -5.38 21.78 -12.62
C MET A 124 -4.22 22.60 -12.02
N ARG A 125 -4.51 23.41 -11.03
CA ARG A 125 -3.53 24.28 -10.35
C ARG A 125 -2.49 23.52 -9.51
N SER A 126 -2.79 22.27 -9.17
CA SER A 126 -1.85 21.40 -8.43
C SER A 126 -0.56 21.18 -9.22
N ARG A 127 0.57 21.02 -8.53
CA ARG A 127 1.88 20.67 -9.09
C ARG A 127 2.73 19.97 -8.04
N PRO A 128 3.75 19.19 -8.43
CA PRO A 128 4.72 18.64 -7.49
C PRO A 128 5.30 19.74 -6.59
N GLY A 129 5.46 19.42 -5.29
CA GLY A 129 5.89 20.35 -4.25
C GLY A 129 4.77 21.22 -3.64
N HIS A 130 3.56 21.25 -4.21
CA HIS A 130 2.43 21.93 -3.59
C HIS A 130 1.92 21.18 -2.39
N ARG A 131 1.39 21.96 -1.43
CA ARG A 131 0.74 21.46 -0.22
C ARG A 131 -0.76 21.75 -0.27
N MET A 132 -1.54 20.83 0.26
CA MET A 132 -3.00 20.95 0.31
C MET A 132 -3.53 20.36 1.61
N PRO A 133 -4.67 20.83 2.14
CA PRO A 133 -5.25 20.30 3.36
C PRO A 133 -5.60 18.81 3.26
N LEU A 134 -5.32 18.04 4.33
CA LEU A 134 -5.64 16.61 4.40
C LEU A 134 -7.14 16.34 4.40
N ALA A 135 -7.93 17.09 5.16
CA ALA A 135 -9.31 16.71 5.43
C ALA A 135 -10.32 17.07 4.32
N ILE A 136 -9.97 17.96 3.39
CA ILE A 136 -10.90 18.41 2.33
C ILE A 136 -10.54 17.93 0.93
N THR A 137 -9.33 17.39 0.73
CA THR A 137 -8.93 16.79 -0.55
C THR A 137 -9.17 15.29 -0.57
N GLY A 138 -9.50 14.72 -1.74
CA GLY A 138 -9.68 13.26 -1.85
C GLY A 138 -8.41 12.48 -1.50
N ILE A 139 -7.25 12.93 -2.00
CA ILE A 139 -5.95 12.32 -1.68
C ILE A 139 -5.59 12.46 -0.21
N GLY A 140 -5.89 13.60 0.41
CA GLY A 140 -5.65 13.83 1.83
C GLY A 140 -6.51 12.92 2.71
N LYS A 141 -7.80 12.77 2.40
CA LYS A 141 -8.68 11.83 3.09
C LYS A 141 -8.17 10.39 2.99
N ALA A 142 -7.68 9.97 1.80
CA ALA A 142 -7.10 8.65 1.62
C ALA A 142 -5.84 8.44 2.48
N LEU A 143 -5.01 9.47 2.66
CA LEU A 143 -3.80 9.43 3.49
C LEU A 143 -4.07 9.25 4.99
N ILE A 144 -5.26 9.61 5.46
CA ILE A 144 -5.61 9.59 6.89
C ILE A 144 -6.67 8.54 7.25
N LEU A 145 -6.96 7.57 6.37
CA LEU A 145 -8.01 6.57 6.59
C LEU A 145 -7.77 5.68 7.83
N ASN A 146 -6.52 5.47 8.21
CA ASN A 146 -6.13 4.69 9.38
C ASN A 146 -6.01 5.50 10.68
N ARG A 147 -6.24 6.83 10.64
CA ARG A 147 -6.23 7.68 11.84
C ARG A 147 -7.53 7.54 12.63
N THR A 148 -7.47 7.96 13.88
CA THR A 148 -8.64 7.98 14.78
C THR A 148 -9.65 9.05 14.39
N GLU A 149 -10.90 8.89 14.83
CA GLU A 149 -11.94 9.89 14.59
C GLU A 149 -11.61 11.25 15.23
N GLU A 150 -10.90 11.26 16.36
CA GLU A 150 -10.48 12.48 17.03
C GLU A 150 -9.45 13.24 16.19
N GLU A 151 -8.50 12.54 15.59
CA GLU A 151 -7.54 13.13 14.65
C GLU A 151 -8.24 13.67 13.39
N TRP A 152 -9.23 12.94 12.83
CA TRP A 152 -10.03 13.44 11.72
C TRP A 152 -10.76 14.74 12.07
N ARG A 153 -11.36 14.82 13.27
CA ARG A 153 -12.04 16.03 13.75
C ARG A 153 -11.08 17.21 13.88
N THR A 154 -9.89 16.95 14.43
CA THR A 154 -8.85 17.96 14.61
C THR A 154 -8.41 18.52 13.27
N LEU A 155 -8.05 17.64 12.32
CA LEU A 155 -7.63 18.04 10.97
C LEU A 155 -8.74 18.78 10.21
N PHE A 156 -10.00 18.35 10.32
CA PHE A 156 -11.10 19.02 9.62
C PHE A 156 -11.36 20.44 10.15
N LYS A 157 -11.23 20.67 11.45
CA LYS A 157 -11.39 22.01 12.05
C LYS A 157 -10.38 23.03 11.56
N THR A 158 -9.22 22.61 11.06
CA THR A 158 -8.20 23.55 10.54
C THR A 158 -8.52 24.10 9.16
N CYS A 159 -9.37 23.42 8.37
CA CYS A 159 -9.57 23.75 6.96
C CYS A 159 -11.02 23.58 6.46
N GLY A 160 -11.87 22.89 7.20
CA GLY A 160 -13.26 22.60 6.83
C GLY A 160 -14.27 23.57 7.47
N ASP A 161 -15.46 23.55 6.92
CA ASP A 161 -16.62 24.24 7.50
C ASP A 161 -17.19 23.40 8.66
N GLU A 162 -17.13 23.91 9.89
CA GLU A 162 -17.57 23.20 11.09
C GLU A 162 -19.01 22.68 11.00
N THR A 163 -19.89 23.35 10.25
CA THR A 163 -21.26 22.90 10.03
C THR A 163 -21.33 21.55 9.29
N LYS A 164 -20.29 21.20 8.55
CA LYS A 164 -20.15 19.95 7.78
C LYS A 164 -19.39 18.86 8.51
N LEU A 165 -18.90 19.10 9.73
CA LEU A 165 -18.09 18.14 10.48
C LEU A 165 -18.79 16.78 10.66
N GLY A 166 -20.10 16.77 10.96
CA GLY A 166 -20.85 15.52 11.11
C GLY A 166 -20.88 14.68 9.84
N ALA A 167 -21.15 15.32 8.70
CA ALA A 167 -21.15 14.68 7.38
C ALA A 167 -19.74 14.18 6.99
N PHE A 168 -18.70 14.97 7.27
CA PHE A 168 -17.32 14.58 7.05
C PHE A 168 -16.97 13.30 7.81
N ILE A 169 -17.26 13.22 9.11
CA ILE A 169 -16.97 12.03 9.93
C ILE A 169 -17.72 10.79 9.41
N GLN A 170 -19.00 10.95 9.05
CA GLN A 170 -19.77 9.86 8.47
C GLN A 170 -19.14 9.35 7.16
N ASN A 171 -18.69 10.25 6.30
CA ASN A 171 -18.00 9.92 5.06
C ASN A 171 -16.66 9.22 5.35
N MET A 172 -15.85 9.72 6.29
CA MET A 172 -14.56 9.11 6.64
C MET A 172 -14.71 7.67 7.16
N ARG A 173 -15.72 7.39 7.99
CA ARG A 173 -16.02 6.00 8.42
C ARG A 173 -16.33 5.09 7.22
N ARG A 174 -17.11 5.57 6.26
CA ARG A 174 -17.42 4.84 5.03
C ARG A 174 -16.17 4.63 4.18
N TYR A 175 -15.35 5.66 4.00
CA TYR A 175 -14.09 5.59 3.24
C TYR A 175 -13.09 4.65 3.88
N ALA A 176 -12.94 4.67 5.19
CA ALA A 176 -12.08 3.74 5.92
C ALA A 176 -12.51 2.27 5.72
N ALA A 177 -13.82 2.01 5.73
CA ALA A 177 -14.36 0.68 5.47
C ALA A 177 -14.17 0.24 4.00
N SER A 178 -14.24 1.18 3.03
CA SER A 178 -14.12 0.90 1.59
C SER A 178 -12.68 0.85 1.10
N GLY A 179 -11.75 1.54 1.80
CA GLY A 179 -10.34 1.67 1.41
C GLY A 179 -10.11 2.62 0.23
N PHE A 180 -10.99 3.59 0.03
CA PHE A 180 -10.83 4.72 -0.90
C PHE A 180 -11.64 5.92 -0.41
N ALA A 181 -11.32 7.11 -0.87
CA ALA A 181 -12.00 8.35 -0.49
C ALA A 181 -12.36 9.18 -1.72
N PHE A 182 -13.41 10.00 -1.57
CA PHE A 182 -13.82 10.97 -2.57
C PHE A 182 -13.60 12.41 -2.10
N ASP A 183 -13.30 13.30 -3.03
CA ASP A 183 -13.56 14.74 -2.92
C ASP A 183 -14.76 15.06 -3.81
N LEU A 184 -15.80 15.58 -3.21
CA LEU A 184 -17.06 15.91 -3.86
C LEU A 184 -17.23 17.44 -3.91
N GLU A 185 -16.24 18.14 -4.48
CA GLU A 185 -16.21 19.61 -4.58
C GLU A 185 -15.99 20.31 -3.22
N GLU A 186 -15.36 19.59 -2.26
CA GLU A 186 -15.07 20.13 -0.91
C GLU A 186 -13.82 21.02 -0.91
N ASN A 187 -12.83 20.68 -1.71
CA ASN A 187 -11.59 21.45 -1.84
C ASN A 187 -11.71 22.57 -2.88
N GLU A 188 -12.23 22.26 -4.05
CA GLU A 188 -12.39 23.23 -5.13
C GLU A 188 -13.73 22.99 -5.85
N PRO A 189 -14.59 24.03 -6.01
CA PRO A 189 -15.84 23.92 -6.76
C PRO A 189 -15.61 23.34 -8.16
N THR A 190 -16.52 22.51 -8.62
CA THR A 190 -16.47 21.82 -9.92
C THR A 190 -15.37 20.78 -10.11
N ILE A 191 -14.55 20.50 -9.10
CA ILE A 191 -13.54 19.44 -9.14
C ILE A 191 -13.99 18.27 -8.27
N ARG A 192 -13.91 17.08 -8.82
CA ARG A 192 -14.13 15.82 -8.10
C ARG A 192 -12.92 14.91 -8.22
N CYS A 193 -12.70 14.13 -7.17
CA CYS A 193 -11.55 13.25 -7.07
C CYS A 193 -11.93 11.93 -6.41
N VAL A 194 -11.32 10.84 -6.87
CA VAL A 194 -11.26 9.55 -6.18
C VAL A 194 -9.80 9.24 -5.85
N ALA A 195 -9.55 8.76 -4.63
CA ALA A 195 -8.21 8.48 -4.15
C ALA A 195 -8.18 7.19 -3.33
N ALA A 196 -7.02 6.52 -3.33
CA ALA A 196 -6.78 5.32 -2.54
C ALA A 196 -5.40 5.36 -1.88
N PRO A 197 -5.28 4.81 -0.64
CA PRO A 197 -4.05 4.78 0.12
C PRO A 197 -3.07 3.73 -0.42
N VAL A 198 -1.79 4.02 -0.29
CA VAL A 198 -0.67 3.12 -0.56
C VAL A 198 -0.04 2.73 0.77
N TYR A 199 0.12 1.43 0.99
CA TYR A 199 0.62 0.84 2.23
C TYR A 199 2.06 0.34 2.06
N ASN A 200 2.81 0.34 3.15
CA ASN A 200 4.12 -0.31 3.23
C ASN A 200 4.02 -1.72 3.85
N ALA A 201 5.18 -2.39 4.01
CA ALA A 201 5.28 -3.72 4.62
C ALA A 201 4.80 -3.80 6.09
N ARG A 202 4.59 -2.66 6.77
CA ARG A 202 4.09 -2.57 8.15
C ARG A 202 2.60 -2.28 8.26
N ASP A 203 1.88 -2.30 7.11
CA ASP A 203 0.46 -1.91 7.03
C ASP A 203 0.21 -0.43 7.39
N GLU A 204 1.23 0.43 7.20
CA GLU A 204 1.15 1.87 7.40
C GLU A 204 0.84 2.56 6.06
N ILE A 205 -0.04 3.55 6.06
CA ILE A 205 -0.27 4.40 4.89
C ILE A 205 0.92 5.35 4.73
N VAL A 206 1.68 5.17 3.65
CA VAL A 206 2.89 5.96 3.35
C VAL A 206 2.68 6.95 2.21
N ALA A 207 1.66 6.73 1.38
CA ALA A 207 1.29 7.60 0.28
C ALA A 207 -0.20 7.40 -0.08
N ALA A 208 -0.68 8.21 -1.03
CA ALA A 208 -1.94 7.94 -1.72
C ALA A 208 -1.82 8.35 -3.19
N ILE A 209 -2.64 7.73 -4.04
CA ILE A 209 -2.83 8.12 -5.42
C ILE A 209 -4.25 8.63 -5.64
N SER A 210 -4.45 9.53 -6.60
CA SER A 210 -5.76 10.04 -6.91
C SER A 210 -5.96 10.28 -8.41
N VAL A 211 -7.22 10.21 -8.83
CA VAL A 211 -7.70 10.65 -10.15
C VAL A 211 -8.68 11.79 -9.93
N ALA A 212 -8.41 12.94 -10.55
CA ALA A 212 -9.20 14.16 -10.39
C ALA A 212 -9.58 14.76 -11.74
N SER A 213 -10.82 15.26 -11.84
CA SER A 213 -11.34 15.94 -13.04
C SER A 213 -12.42 16.93 -12.67
N THR A 214 -12.87 17.74 -13.66
CA THR A 214 -14.04 18.57 -13.48
C THR A 214 -15.33 17.73 -13.44
N THR A 215 -16.38 18.27 -12.85
CA THR A 215 -17.72 17.66 -12.80
C THR A 215 -18.27 17.30 -14.19
N THR A 216 -17.85 18.01 -15.23
CA THR A 216 -18.19 17.71 -16.63
C THR A 216 -17.69 16.33 -17.06
N TYR A 217 -16.51 15.93 -16.62
CA TYR A 217 -15.90 14.64 -16.95
C TYR A 217 -15.97 13.63 -15.81
N MET A 218 -16.27 14.07 -14.59
CA MET A 218 -16.30 13.24 -13.38
C MET A 218 -17.69 13.30 -12.73
N SER A 219 -18.66 12.60 -13.32
CA SER A 219 -19.96 12.38 -12.68
C SER A 219 -19.82 11.51 -11.42
N LEU A 220 -20.81 11.52 -10.53
CA LEU A 220 -20.82 10.65 -9.34
C LEU A 220 -20.74 9.16 -9.72
N ALA A 221 -21.49 8.76 -10.76
CA ALA A 221 -21.45 7.38 -11.25
C ALA A 221 -20.04 6.98 -11.73
N ARG A 222 -19.35 7.89 -12.44
CA ARG A 222 -17.98 7.63 -12.89
C ARG A 222 -16.97 7.56 -11.74
N LEU A 223 -17.14 8.35 -10.68
CA LEU A 223 -16.33 8.25 -9.47
C LEU A 223 -16.44 6.84 -8.85
N GLU A 224 -17.69 6.35 -8.72
CA GLU A 224 -17.96 5.01 -8.17
C GLU A 224 -17.40 3.90 -9.06
N GLU A 225 -17.49 4.04 -10.38
CA GLU A 225 -16.91 3.12 -11.36
C GLU A 225 -15.37 3.07 -11.29
N LEU A 226 -14.72 4.24 -11.12
CA LEU A 226 -13.26 4.34 -11.07
C LEU A 226 -12.68 3.90 -9.72
N ALA A 227 -13.43 3.97 -8.62
CA ALA A 227 -12.92 3.71 -7.28
C ALA A 227 -12.26 2.32 -7.12
N PRO A 228 -12.84 1.20 -7.60
CA PRO A 228 -12.19 -0.11 -7.53
C PRO A 228 -10.88 -0.17 -8.32
N TYR A 229 -10.79 0.51 -9.45
CA TYR A 229 -9.59 0.51 -10.28
C TYR A 229 -8.48 1.37 -9.67
N VAL A 230 -8.80 2.56 -9.14
CA VAL A 230 -7.83 3.39 -8.41
C VAL A 230 -7.30 2.65 -7.18
N LYS A 231 -8.17 1.96 -6.44
CA LYS A 231 -7.78 1.11 -5.31
C LYS A 231 -6.86 -0.03 -5.74
N SER A 232 -7.17 -0.73 -6.83
CA SER A 232 -6.31 -1.80 -7.37
C SER A 232 -4.92 -1.28 -7.77
N CYS A 233 -4.83 -0.10 -8.37
CA CYS A 233 -3.57 0.55 -8.68
C CYS A 233 -2.75 0.89 -7.42
N ALA A 234 -3.42 1.38 -6.37
CA ALA A 234 -2.77 1.66 -5.08
C ALA A 234 -2.30 0.37 -4.39
N GLU A 235 -3.08 -0.70 -4.45
CA GLU A 235 -2.71 -2.03 -3.94
C GLU A 235 -1.50 -2.62 -4.70
N GLU A 236 -1.39 -2.40 -6.02
CA GLU A 236 -0.23 -2.81 -6.83
C GLU A 236 1.05 -2.10 -6.36
N ILE A 237 1.01 -0.77 -6.19
CA ILE A 237 2.13 0.00 -5.63
C ILE A 237 2.49 -0.50 -4.22
N SER A 238 1.48 -0.77 -3.40
CA SER A 238 1.65 -1.27 -2.03
C SER A 238 2.34 -2.65 -2.00
N ALA A 239 1.98 -3.54 -2.93
CA ALA A 239 2.59 -4.86 -3.04
C ALA A 239 4.09 -4.76 -3.36
N GLU A 240 4.51 -3.85 -4.24
CA GLU A 240 5.91 -3.58 -4.55
C GLU A 240 6.66 -2.96 -3.36
N LEU A 241 5.95 -2.27 -2.45
CA LEU A 241 6.48 -1.78 -1.17
C LEU A 241 6.47 -2.84 -0.05
N GLY A 242 6.18 -4.10 -0.40
CA GLY A 242 6.19 -5.23 0.51
C GLY A 242 4.88 -5.41 1.31
N TRP A 243 3.82 -4.68 0.97
CA TRP A 243 2.51 -4.90 1.59
C TRP A 243 1.93 -6.23 1.14
N GLY A 244 1.73 -7.16 2.10
CA GLY A 244 1.03 -8.41 1.88
C GLY A 244 -0.34 -8.36 2.53
N LYS A 245 -1.38 -8.90 1.89
CA LYS A 245 -2.65 -9.16 2.58
C LYS A 245 -2.38 -10.22 3.66
N HIS A 246 -1.88 -9.79 4.81
CA HIS A 246 -1.88 -10.66 5.97
C HIS A 246 -3.36 -10.97 6.26
N VAL A 247 -3.71 -12.25 6.17
CA VAL A 247 -4.99 -12.72 6.70
C VAL A 247 -5.04 -12.24 8.15
N ARG A 248 -5.78 -11.15 8.41
CA ARG A 248 -6.05 -10.72 9.77
C ARG A 248 -6.66 -11.93 10.46
N LYS A 249 -5.89 -12.59 11.31
CA LYS A 249 -6.48 -13.47 12.31
C LYS A 249 -7.24 -12.53 13.23
N ASP A 250 -8.56 -12.51 13.06
CA ASP A 250 -9.46 -11.85 13.99
C ASP A 250 -9.06 -12.26 15.40
N LYS A 251 -8.77 -11.25 16.23
CA LYS A 251 -8.56 -11.42 17.67
C LYS A 251 -9.88 -11.28 18.36
#